data_282c75fa94845f452c52d6a44ca8d14a
#
_entry.id   282c75fa94845f452c52d6a44ca8d14a
#
_cell.length_a   1.000
_cell.length_b   1.000
_cell.length_c   1.000
_cell.angle_alpha   90.00
_cell.angle_beta   90.00
_cell.angle_gamma   90.00
#
_symmetry.space_group_name_H-M   'P 1'
#
loop_
_entity.id
_entity.type
_entity.pdbx_description
1 polymer ?
#
loop_
_entity_poly.entity_id
_entity_poly.type
_entity_poly.pdbx_seq_one_letter_code
_entity_poly.pdbx_strand_id
1 'polypeptide(L)'
;MIIPNGDRAVVGSDTIVVKDGEVFGKPKDREDAIRMLKALQGARHSVYTSLSVIIEEKGKVKEYKEVYETYVYVKPMEDSEIINYVDTYNVLDKAGAYAIQSKFAVYIERLDGDYNAIVGLPISRLYDIFKENEIW
;
A
#
# COMPACT_ATOMS: atom_id res chain seq x y z
N MET A 1 4.87 15.79 -12.20
CA MET A 1 4.21 15.80 -13.52
C MET A 1 4.03 17.25 -13.97
N ILE A 2 4.40 17.53 -15.20
CA ILE A 2 4.18 18.85 -15.83
C ILE A 2 2.89 18.78 -16.62
N ILE A 3 2.00 19.73 -16.39
CA ILE A 3 0.72 19.86 -17.08
C ILE A 3 0.76 21.05 -18.03
N PRO A 4 -0.20 21.16 -18.98
CA PRO A 4 -0.22 22.28 -19.91
C PRO A 4 -0.11 23.67 -19.22
N ASN A 5 0.48 24.64 -19.88
CA ASN A 5 0.69 26.02 -19.41
C ASN A 5 1.80 26.20 -18.36
N GLY A 6 2.73 25.24 -18.24
CA GLY A 6 3.84 25.32 -17.30
C GLY A 6 3.45 25.03 -15.84
N ASP A 7 2.22 24.68 -15.58
CA ASP A 7 1.75 24.26 -14.27
C ASP A 7 2.32 22.89 -13.92
N ARG A 8 2.28 22.51 -12.65
CA ARG A 8 2.87 21.26 -12.16
C ARG A 8 1.97 20.58 -11.15
N ALA A 9 2.01 19.25 -11.17
CA ALA A 9 1.44 18.41 -10.13
C ALA A 9 2.50 17.42 -9.64
N VAL A 10 2.65 17.31 -8.34
CA VAL A 10 3.55 16.35 -7.70
C VAL A 10 2.71 15.43 -6.84
N VAL A 11 2.87 14.14 -7.04
CA VAL A 11 2.11 13.10 -6.32
C VAL A 11 3.09 12.25 -5.52
N GLY A 12 2.81 12.08 -4.24
CA GLY A 12 3.53 11.16 -3.37
C GLY A 12 2.56 10.22 -2.69
N SER A 13 2.96 8.99 -2.51
CA SER A 13 2.18 7.99 -1.78
C SER A 13 3.11 7.04 -1.05
N ASP A 14 2.71 6.64 0.15
CA ASP A 14 3.46 5.68 0.96
C ASP A 14 2.49 4.75 1.66
N THR A 15 2.94 3.51 1.89
CA THR A 15 2.08 2.47 2.45
C THR A 15 2.79 1.79 3.62
N ILE A 16 2.08 1.64 4.73
CA ILE A 16 2.54 0.89 5.90
C ILE A 16 1.54 -0.19 6.28
N VAL A 17 2.05 -1.28 6.83
CA VAL A 17 1.26 -2.39 7.35
C VAL A 17 1.31 -2.33 8.88
N VAL A 18 0.15 -2.41 9.51
CA VAL A 18 0.04 -2.33 10.98
C VAL A 18 -0.86 -3.45 11.50
N LYS A 19 -0.39 -4.13 12.52
CA LYS A 19 -1.19 -5.12 13.25
C LYS A 19 -0.91 -5.02 14.74
N ASP A 20 -1.97 -4.93 15.53
CA ASP A 20 -1.90 -4.85 17.00
C ASP A 20 -0.94 -3.75 17.50
N GLY A 21 -0.95 -2.60 16.81
CA GLY A 21 -0.10 -1.46 17.14
C GLY A 21 1.35 -1.57 16.68
N GLU A 22 1.75 -2.69 16.08
CA GLU A 22 3.09 -2.89 15.52
C GLU A 22 3.11 -2.54 14.04
N VAL A 23 4.09 -1.74 13.62
CA VAL A 23 4.33 -1.42 12.22
C VAL A 23 5.23 -2.49 11.61
N PHE A 24 4.73 -3.13 10.55
CA PHE A 24 5.48 -4.11 9.78
C PHE A 24 6.08 -3.42 8.57
N GLY A 25 7.34 -3.00 8.68
CA GLY A 25 8.09 -2.44 7.57
C GLY A 25 8.61 -3.52 6.62
N LYS A 26 9.63 -3.18 5.85
CA LYS A 26 10.34 -4.15 5.02
C LYS A 26 11.10 -5.13 5.92
N PRO A 27 11.05 -6.44 5.63
CA PRO A 27 11.82 -7.41 6.41
C PRO A 27 13.32 -7.14 6.32
N LYS A 28 14.03 -7.39 7.40
CA LYS A 28 15.49 -7.27 7.45
C LYS A 28 16.18 -8.41 6.71
N ASP A 29 15.59 -9.59 6.81
CA ASP A 29 16.14 -10.82 6.26
C ASP A 29 15.02 -11.87 6.12
N ARG A 30 15.39 -13.06 5.69
CA ARG A 30 14.47 -14.18 5.50
C ARG A 30 13.72 -14.54 6.78
N GLU A 31 14.41 -14.60 7.91
CA GLU A 31 13.80 -14.98 9.18
C GLU A 31 12.79 -13.94 9.66
N ASP A 32 13.10 -12.66 9.45
CA ASP A 32 12.18 -11.56 9.77
C ASP A 32 10.93 -11.60 8.88
N ALA A 33 11.07 -11.93 7.59
CA ALA A 33 9.95 -12.10 6.67
C ALA A 33 9.03 -13.24 7.14
N ILE A 34 9.61 -14.37 7.54
CA ILE A 34 8.85 -15.50 8.07
C ILE A 34 8.10 -15.10 9.35
N ARG A 35 8.76 -14.39 10.24
CA ARG A 35 8.14 -13.87 11.48
C ARG A 35 6.94 -12.98 11.15
N MET A 36 7.08 -12.07 10.20
CA MET A 36 6.01 -11.16 9.80
C MET A 36 4.80 -11.93 9.28
N LEU A 37 5.00 -12.87 8.35
CA LEU A 37 3.90 -13.63 7.79
C LEU A 37 3.23 -14.54 8.81
N LYS A 38 3.98 -15.09 9.77
CA LYS A 38 3.39 -15.85 10.89
C LYS A 38 2.49 -14.97 11.75
N ALA A 39 2.85 -13.70 11.93
CA ALA A 39 2.03 -12.76 12.68
C ALA A 39 0.77 -12.33 11.91
N LEU A 40 0.85 -12.23 10.59
CA LEU A 40 -0.25 -11.75 9.75
C LEU A 40 -1.23 -12.85 9.35
N GLN A 41 -0.80 -14.10 9.25
CA GLN A 41 -1.65 -15.20 8.81
C GLN A 41 -2.83 -15.43 9.76
N GLY A 42 -3.97 -15.85 9.22
CA GLY A 42 -5.15 -16.21 9.99
C GLY A 42 -5.80 -15.04 10.74
N ALA A 43 -5.47 -13.79 10.39
CA ALA A 43 -5.91 -12.61 11.12
C ALA A 43 -6.15 -11.44 10.18
N ARG A 44 -6.71 -10.38 10.75
CA ARG A 44 -6.89 -9.09 10.06
C ARG A 44 -5.74 -8.15 10.44
N HIS A 45 -5.24 -7.41 9.46
CA HIS A 45 -4.35 -6.29 9.71
C HIS A 45 -4.79 -5.06 8.93
N SER A 46 -4.22 -3.91 9.25
CA SER A 46 -4.49 -2.66 8.55
C SER A 46 -3.35 -2.31 7.61
N VAL A 47 -3.72 -1.76 6.45
CA VAL A 47 -2.79 -1.12 5.53
C VAL A 47 -3.17 0.35 5.46
N TYR A 48 -2.25 1.22 5.83
CA TYR A 48 -2.43 2.66 5.71
C TYR A 48 -1.66 3.17 4.51
N THR A 49 -2.35 3.89 3.64
CA THR A 49 -1.74 4.51 2.47
C THR A 49 -1.95 6.01 2.54
N SER A 50 -0.86 6.76 2.52
CA SER A 50 -0.92 8.21 2.43
C SER A 50 -0.94 8.64 0.97
N LEU A 51 -1.67 9.73 0.70
CA LEU A 51 -1.67 10.41 -0.59
C LEU A 51 -1.34 11.86 -0.34
N SER A 52 -0.30 12.36 -1.00
CA SER A 52 0.08 13.75 -0.99
C SER A 52 0.08 14.27 -2.42
N VAL A 53 -0.70 15.32 -2.69
CA VAL A 53 -0.78 15.93 -4.01
C VAL A 53 -0.54 17.43 -3.85
N ILE A 54 0.43 17.95 -4.59
CA ILE A 54 0.72 19.37 -4.65
C ILE A 54 0.49 19.84 -6.08
N ILE A 55 -0.40 20.80 -6.25
CA ILE A 55 -0.73 21.37 -7.55
C ILE A 55 -0.30 22.84 -7.56
N GLU A 56 0.57 23.17 -8.49
CA GLU A 56 1.00 24.55 -8.74
C GLU A 56 0.37 25.02 -10.04
N GLU A 57 -0.49 26.01 -9.96
CA GLU A 57 -1.23 26.56 -11.09
C GLU A 57 -1.23 28.09 -10.99
N LYS A 58 -0.69 28.76 -12.01
CA LYS A 58 -0.66 30.22 -12.12
C LYS A 58 -0.08 30.90 -10.86
N GLY A 59 0.98 30.33 -10.30
CA GLY A 59 1.64 30.82 -9.10
C GLY A 59 0.90 30.51 -7.79
N LYS A 60 -0.21 29.81 -7.84
CA LYS A 60 -0.95 29.34 -6.66
C LYS A 60 -0.65 27.89 -6.39
N VAL A 61 -0.57 27.53 -5.10
CA VAL A 61 -0.29 26.17 -4.66
C VAL A 61 -1.47 25.65 -3.88
N LYS A 62 -1.96 24.45 -4.27
CA LYS A 62 -2.93 23.66 -3.53
C LYS A 62 -2.28 22.39 -3.05
N GLU A 63 -2.56 22.00 -1.82
CA GLU A 63 -2.01 20.80 -1.23
C GLU A 63 -3.12 19.92 -0.69
N TYR A 64 -3.05 18.61 -1.01
CA TYR A 64 -3.95 17.58 -0.51
C TYR A 64 -3.12 16.56 0.25
N LYS A 65 -3.50 16.27 1.49
CA LYS A 65 -2.88 15.22 2.31
C LYS A 65 -3.98 14.37 2.89
N GLU A 66 -4.02 13.10 2.50
CA GLU A 66 -5.05 12.17 2.92
C GLU A 66 -4.42 10.84 3.30
N VAL A 67 -5.06 10.12 4.21
CA VAL A 67 -4.64 8.79 4.65
C VAL A 67 -5.82 7.85 4.53
N TYR A 68 -5.60 6.67 3.95
CA TYR A 68 -6.61 5.64 3.76
C TYR A 68 -6.22 4.41 4.53
N GLU A 69 -7.17 3.87 5.29
CA GLU A 69 -7.02 2.59 5.98
C GLU A 69 -7.80 1.52 5.23
N THR A 70 -7.16 0.41 4.93
CA THR A 70 -7.79 -0.77 4.36
C THR A 70 -7.53 -1.96 5.26
N TYR A 71 -8.57 -2.71 5.60
CA TYR A 71 -8.43 -3.95 6.34
C TYR A 71 -8.16 -5.10 5.38
N VAL A 72 -7.18 -5.91 5.73
CA VAL A 72 -6.81 -7.10 4.96
C VAL A 72 -7.00 -8.32 5.85
N TYR A 73 -7.80 -9.26 5.37
CA TYR A 73 -8.08 -10.53 6.07
C TYR A 73 -7.29 -11.63 5.40
N VAL A 74 -6.36 -12.23 6.13
CA VAL A 74 -5.48 -13.27 5.64
C VAL A 74 -5.97 -14.62 6.15
N LYS A 75 -6.05 -15.59 5.24
CA LYS A 75 -6.40 -16.97 5.59
C LYS A 75 -5.32 -17.59 6.49
N PRO A 76 -5.67 -18.60 7.29
CA PRO A 76 -4.66 -19.40 7.97
C PRO A 76 -3.66 -20.00 6.97
N MET A 77 -2.38 -19.93 7.32
CA MET A 77 -1.28 -20.49 6.52
C MET A 77 -0.47 -21.45 7.37
N GLU A 78 -0.09 -22.56 6.80
CA GLU A 78 0.85 -23.48 7.43
C GLU A 78 2.28 -22.92 7.34
N ASP A 79 3.15 -23.34 8.26
CA ASP A 79 4.55 -22.90 8.26
C ASP A 79 5.24 -23.22 6.92
N SER A 80 4.94 -24.38 6.34
CA SER A 80 5.49 -24.78 5.04
C SER A 80 5.09 -23.83 3.92
N GLU A 81 3.86 -23.32 3.93
CA GLU A 81 3.38 -22.36 2.93
C GLU A 81 4.09 -21.02 3.09
N ILE A 82 4.28 -20.57 4.31
CA ILE A 82 4.99 -19.32 4.60
C ILE A 82 6.44 -19.41 4.13
N ILE A 83 7.13 -20.49 4.49
CA ILE A 83 8.53 -20.71 4.11
C ILE A 83 8.66 -20.78 2.59
N ASN A 84 7.77 -21.52 1.93
CA ASN A 84 7.80 -21.64 0.48
C ASN A 84 7.58 -20.28 -0.19
N TYR A 85 6.65 -19.46 0.31
CA TYR A 85 6.40 -18.14 -0.23
C TYR A 85 7.62 -17.24 -0.09
N VAL A 86 8.22 -17.18 1.10
CA VAL A 86 9.42 -16.35 1.37
C VAL A 86 10.61 -16.79 0.52
N ASP A 87 10.81 -18.09 0.35
CA ASP A 87 11.93 -18.63 -0.42
C ASP A 87 11.75 -18.52 -1.94
N THR A 88 10.50 -18.42 -2.40
CA THR A 88 10.19 -18.36 -3.83
C THR A 88 10.16 -16.92 -4.37
N TYR A 89 9.72 -15.97 -3.56
CA TYR A 89 9.50 -14.59 -4.00
C TYR A 89 10.40 -13.61 -3.27
N ASN A 90 10.76 -12.53 -3.96
CA ASN A 90 11.50 -11.44 -3.32
C ASN A 90 10.54 -10.60 -2.47
N VAL A 91 10.55 -10.85 -1.15
CA VAL A 91 9.67 -10.18 -0.20
C VAL A 91 10.38 -9.13 0.65
N LEU A 92 11.70 -9.02 0.55
CA LEU A 92 12.49 -8.12 1.39
C LEU A 92 12.28 -6.64 1.08
N ASP A 93 11.73 -6.34 -0.08
CA ASP A 93 11.37 -4.97 -0.49
C ASP A 93 9.90 -4.63 -0.25
N LYS A 94 9.15 -5.52 0.42
CA LYS A 94 7.71 -5.35 0.67
C LYS A 94 7.41 -5.15 2.14
N ALA A 95 6.65 -4.10 2.49
CA ALA A 95 6.11 -3.93 3.84
C ALA A 95 5.22 -5.13 4.19
N GLY A 96 5.41 -5.70 5.38
CA GLY A 96 4.66 -6.88 5.80
C GLY A 96 5.07 -8.17 5.11
N ALA A 97 6.12 -8.15 4.29
CA ALA A 97 6.68 -9.31 3.59
C ALA A 97 5.76 -9.92 2.53
N TYR A 98 4.79 -9.18 1.98
CA TYR A 98 3.93 -9.70 0.90
C TYR A 98 3.53 -8.61 -0.09
N ALA A 99 3.11 -9.05 -1.27
CA ALA A 99 2.47 -8.19 -2.25
C ALA A 99 1.08 -8.76 -2.59
N ILE A 100 0.04 -7.91 -2.51
CA ILE A 100 -1.34 -8.35 -2.71
C ILE A 100 -1.61 -8.81 -4.14
N GLN A 101 -0.88 -8.27 -5.10
CA GLN A 101 -1.05 -8.57 -6.53
C GLN A 101 -0.14 -9.70 -7.02
N SER A 102 0.40 -10.50 -6.10
CA SER A 102 1.27 -11.63 -6.40
C SER A 102 0.60 -12.96 -6.02
N LYS A 103 1.38 -14.03 -5.94
CA LYS A 103 0.90 -15.34 -5.46
C LYS A 103 0.26 -15.28 -4.08
N PHE A 104 0.59 -14.27 -3.28
CA PHE A 104 -0.03 -14.10 -1.97
C PHE A 104 -1.54 -13.84 -2.06
N ALA A 105 -2.04 -13.43 -3.22
CA ALA A 105 -3.47 -13.22 -3.43
C ALA A 105 -4.33 -14.44 -3.05
N VAL A 106 -3.81 -15.65 -3.17
CA VAL A 106 -4.55 -16.87 -2.80
C VAL A 106 -4.82 -16.96 -1.30
N TYR A 107 -4.04 -16.25 -0.49
CA TYR A 107 -4.18 -16.21 0.97
C TYR A 107 -5.01 -15.03 1.45
N ILE A 108 -5.40 -14.12 0.58
CA ILE A 108 -6.25 -12.99 0.94
C ILE A 108 -7.71 -13.44 0.89
N GLU A 109 -8.34 -13.48 2.05
CA GLU A 109 -9.74 -13.86 2.15
C GLU A 109 -10.68 -12.73 1.75
N ARG A 110 -10.38 -11.52 2.22
CA ARG A 110 -11.21 -10.34 2.00
C ARG A 110 -10.41 -9.06 2.18
N LEU A 111 -10.82 -8.03 1.46
CA LEU A 111 -10.38 -6.65 1.64
C LEU A 111 -11.57 -5.79 2.03
N ASP A 112 -11.33 -4.84 2.92
CA ASP A 112 -12.32 -3.85 3.29
C ASP A 112 -11.69 -2.47 3.18
N GLY A 113 -11.91 -1.81 2.03
CA GLY A 113 -11.30 -0.54 1.67
C GLY A 113 -10.93 -0.46 0.19
N ASP A 114 -9.87 0.27 -0.12
CA ASP A 114 -9.43 0.55 -1.48
C ASP A 114 -8.27 -0.38 -1.89
N TYR A 115 -8.54 -1.28 -2.83
CA TYR A 115 -7.53 -2.20 -3.36
C TYR A 115 -6.33 -1.44 -3.96
N ASN A 116 -6.58 -0.37 -4.72
CA ASN A 116 -5.51 0.39 -5.35
C ASN A 116 -4.63 1.11 -4.32
N ALA A 117 -5.20 1.52 -3.19
CA ALA A 117 -4.43 2.08 -2.09
C ALA A 117 -3.44 1.05 -1.52
N ILE A 118 -3.85 -0.22 -1.40
CA ILE A 118 -2.96 -1.29 -0.93
C ILE A 118 -1.84 -1.56 -1.93
N VAL A 119 -2.14 -1.50 -3.22
CA VAL A 119 -1.12 -1.62 -4.28
C VAL A 119 -0.09 -0.49 -4.20
N GLY A 120 -0.49 0.67 -3.69
CA GLY A 120 0.41 1.78 -3.41
C GLY A 120 -0.07 3.16 -3.82
N LEU A 121 -1.19 3.27 -4.51
CA LEU A 121 -1.71 4.57 -4.95
C LEU A 121 -3.25 4.54 -5.00
N PRO A 122 -3.94 5.38 -4.21
CA PRO A 122 -5.41 5.50 -4.28
C PRO A 122 -5.82 6.27 -5.55
N ILE A 123 -5.78 5.58 -6.67
CA ILE A 123 -5.89 6.17 -8.02
C ILE A 123 -7.25 6.84 -8.24
N SER A 124 -8.32 6.32 -7.66
CA SER A 124 -9.65 6.91 -7.81
C SER A 124 -9.72 8.29 -7.17
N ARG A 125 -9.15 8.44 -5.97
CA ARG A 125 -9.09 9.74 -5.31
C ARG A 125 -8.17 10.71 -6.03
N LEU A 126 -7.05 10.22 -6.54
CA LEU A 126 -6.15 11.03 -7.35
C LEU A 126 -6.86 11.58 -8.59
N TYR A 127 -7.65 10.74 -9.24
CA TYR A 127 -8.49 11.18 -10.38
C TYR A 127 -9.45 12.31 -9.97
N ASP A 128 -10.13 12.17 -8.83
CA ASP A 128 -11.05 13.20 -8.34
C ASP A 128 -10.34 14.54 -8.12
N ILE A 129 -9.17 14.50 -7.49
CA ILE A 129 -8.36 15.70 -7.25
C ILE A 129 -7.98 16.36 -8.56
N PHE A 130 -7.52 15.58 -9.53
CA PHE A 130 -7.15 16.11 -10.84
C PHE A 130 -8.34 16.69 -11.57
N LYS A 131 -9.48 16.04 -11.48
CA LYS A 131 -10.72 16.52 -12.11
C LYS A 131 -11.21 17.84 -11.48
N GLU A 132 -11.18 17.94 -10.15
CA GLU A 132 -11.52 19.17 -9.44
C GLU A 132 -10.66 20.35 -9.85
N ASN A 133 -9.42 20.09 -10.24
CA ASN A 133 -8.45 21.10 -10.65
C ASN A 133 -8.29 21.21 -12.16
N GLU A 134 -9.19 20.60 -12.93
CA GLU A 134 -9.22 20.68 -14.39
C GLU A 134 -7.92 20.21 -15.06
N ILE A 135 -7.23 19.23 -14.45
CA ILE A 135 -5.97 18.68 -14.97
C ILE A 135 -6.21 17.39 -15.75
N TRP A 136 -7.34 16.77 -15.53
CA TRP A 136 -7.65 15.50 -16.16
C TRP A 136 -8.46 15.71 -17.42
#